data_c1975ed7e9c36ef9f10ae57a9fa6591f
#
_entry.id   c1975ed7e9c36ef9f10ae57a9fa6591f
#
_cell.length_a   1.000
_cell.length_b   1.000
_cell.length_c   1.000
_cell.angle_alpha   90.00
_cell.angle_beta   90.00
_cell.angle_gamma   90.00
#
_symmetry.space_group_name_H-M   'P 1'
#
loop_
_entity.id
_entity.type
_entity.pdbx_description
1 polymer ?
#
loop_
_entity_poly.entity_id
_entity_poly.type
_entity_poly.pdbx_seq_one_letter_code
_entity_poly.pdbx_strand_id
1 'polypeptide(L)'
;MKALLIVAAGLAVLGAFGVGRGQSAPGGPTPPPARLRLPDLWEYAAPLIAPEKRQQEPSVAQKDPTLVFHEGRWHVFMTVKLPGMSAIEHCTFEKWADADKAPRTILRISDSKYYCAPQVFYFAPHRKWYLLYQMGVPGAKKMWVAYSTTSDLSDPKSWTRAQPILDGGPDDPRKEGGLDYWIVCDEKRAYLFLTNLNGKLWRLWTKLEDFPKGFGHCELALQAKIFEASHTYRLKGLGKYLTIVEENGRRYYKAYLADRLDGEWTPLADTAERPFAGWKNIRPAEGVAPWTDNVSHGELVREGCDQTMTVDPGNLRFVFQGMWDKDKAGKGYGKFSWRIGMLTPVQSSPQPAAP
;
A
#
# COMPACT_ATOMS: atom_id res chain seq x y z
N MET A 1 -60.96 9.91 31.35
CA MET A 1 -62.13 9.10 30.93
C MET A 1 -61.60 7.83 30.28
N LYS A 2 -61.95 6.73 30.98
CA LYS A 2 -62.06 5.33 30.58
C LYS A 2 -61.12 4.71 29.57
N ALA A 3 -60.29 3.83 30.12
CA ALA A 3 -59.51 2.76 29.46
C ALA A 3 -60.51 1.70 28.87
N LEU A 4 -60.06 1.08 27.77
CA LEU A 4 -60.66 -0.17 27.30
C LEU A 4 -59.56 -1.21 27.10
N LEU A 5 -59.53 -2.20 28.01
CA LEU A 5 -58.78 -3.45 27.90
C LEU A 5 -59.54 -4.39 26.97
N ILE A 6 -58.87 -5.00 26.01
CA ILE A 6 -59.36 -6.16 25.28
C ILE A 6 -58.40 -7.33 25.57
N VAL A 7 -58.90 -8.33 26.28
CA VAL A 7 -58.25 -9.62 26.49
C VAL A 7 -58.75 -10.56 25.40
N ALA A 8 -57.83 -11.13 24.65
CA ALA A 8 -58.08 -12.22 23.70
C ALA A 8 -57.41 -13.49 24.23
N ALA A 9 -58.19 -14.46 24.58
CA ALA A 9 -57.80 -15.82 24.95
C ALA A 9 -57.49 -16.61 23.67
N GLY A 10 -56.30 -17.17 23.55
CA GLY A 10 -55.92 -18.07 22.48
C GLY A 10 -55.67 -19.48 22.99
N LEU A 11 -56.38 -20.44 22.41
CA LEU A 11 -56.32 -21.88 22.68
C LEU A 11 -54.90 -22.43 22.34
N ALA A 12 -54.34 -23.21 23.26
CA ALA A 12 -53.16 -24.03 23.03
C ALA A 12 -53.56 -25.36 22.38
N VAL A 13 -53.05 -25.63 21.19
CA VAL A 13 -53.09 -26.94 20.54
C VAL A 13 -51.71 -27.60 20.71
N LEU A 14 -51.68 -28.65 21.53
CA LEU A 14 -50.49 -29.52 21.69
C LEU A 14 -50.40 -30.46 20.50
N GLY A 15 -49.49 -30.15 19.56
CA GLY A 15 -49.07 -31.05 18.50
C GLY A 15 -47.74 -31.71 18.87
N ALA A 16 -47.75 -33.03 19.11
CA ALA A 16 -46.57 -33.82 19.36
C ALA A 16 -45.81 -34.03 18.03
N PHE A 17 -44.66 -33.35 17.86
CA PHE A 17 -43.72 -33.65 16.76
C PHE A 17 -42.64 -34.58 17.25
N GLY A 18 -42.55 -35.76 16.60
CA GLY A 18 -41.53 -36.75 16.82
C GLY A 18 -40.15 -36.19 16.42
N VAL A 19 -39.16 -36.32 17.32
CA VAL A 19 -37.76 -35.99 17.08
C VAL A 19 -37.16 -37.04 16.17
N GLY A 20 -37.18 -36.78 14.86
CA GLY A 20 -36.34 -37.52 13.89
C GLY A 20 -34.89 -37.13 14.11
N ARG A 21 -34.05 -38.05 14.59
CA ARG A 21 -32.58 -37.92 14.55
C ARG A 21 -32.13 -37.90 13.08
N GLY A 22 -31.92 -36.69 12.54
CA GLY A 22 -31.23 -36.52 11.30
C GLY A 22 -29.76 -36.95 11.46
N GLN A 23 -29.37 -38.04 10.82
CA GLN A 23 -27.97 -38.36 10.63
C GLN A 23 -27.32 -37.27 9.73
N SER A 24 -26.40 -36.51 10.31
CA SER A 24 -25.54 -35.62 9.55
C SER A 24 -24.74 -36.47 8.55
N ALA A 25 -24.87 -36.13 7.28
CA ALA A 25 -24.03 -36.71 6.22
C ALA A 25 -22.55 -36.50 6.56
N PRO A 26 -21.67 -37.47 6.28
CA PRO A 26 -20.23 -37.30 6.49
C PRO A 26 -19.77 -36.07 5.69
N GLY A 27 -19.14 -35.11 6.36
CA GLY A 27 -18.60 -33.91 5.75
C GLY A 27 -17.66 -34.29 4.61
N GLY A 28 -17.96 -33.78 3.41
CA GLY A 28 -17.05 -33.91 2.28
C GLY A 28 -15.67 -33.35 2.65
N PRO A 29 -14.60 -33.74 1.92
CA PRO A 29 -13.25 -33.30 2.21
C PRO A 29 -13.22 -31.77 2.26
N THR A 30 -12.73 -31.22 3.38
CA THR A 30 -12.51 -29.78 3.53
C THR A 30 -11.64 -29.31 2.35
N PRO A 31 -12.05 -28.31 1.58
CA PRO A 31 -11.24 -27.82 0.47
C PRO A 31 -9.86 -27.41 1.03
N PRO A 32 -8.77 -27.72 0.30
CA PRO A 32 -7.43 -27.36 0.74
C PRO A 32 -7.38 -25.84 1.01
N PRO A 33 -6.62 -25.39 2.01
CA PRO A 33 -6.54 -23.97 2.34
C PRO A 33 -6.11 -23.19 1.10
N ALA A 34 -6.79 -22.07 0.86
CA ALA A 34 -6.49 -21.18 -0.25
C ALA A 34 -4.99 -20.81 -0.18
N ARG A 35 -4.27 -21.02 -1.28
CA ARG A 35 -2.85 -20.65 -1.38
C ARG A 35 -2.74 -19.37 -2.19
N LEU A 36 -1.90 -18.45 -1.71
CA LEU A 36 -1.53 -17.29 -2.51
C LEU A 36 -0.83 -17.77 -3.80
N ARG A 37 -1.38 -17.36 -4.93
CA ARG A 37 -0.73 -17.48 -6.24
C ARG A 37 -0.38 -16.09 -6.70
N LEU A 38 0.92 -15.84 -6.91
CA LEU A 38 1.35 -14.61 -7.58
C LEU A 38 1.11 -14.74 -9.09
N PRO A 39 0.82 -13.63 -9.79
CA PRO A 39 0.74 -13.63 -11.24
C PRO A 39 2.07 -14.02 -11.88
N ASP A 40 2.03 -14.96 -12.82
CA ASP A 40 3.20 -15.32 -13.63
C ASP A 40 3.56 -14.19 -14.61
N LEU A 41 2.55 -13.42 -15.04
CA LEU A 41 2.70 -12.33 -15.99
C LEU A 41 1.75 -11.19 -15.63
N TRP A 42 2.28 -9.96 -15.72
CA TRP A 42 1.52 -8.73 -15.54
C TRP A 42 1.40 -7.97 -16.86
N GLU A 43 0.28 -7.28 -17.04
CA GLU A 43 0.10 -6.30 -18.11
C GLU A 43 0.01 -4.88 -17.56
N TYR A 44 0.59 -3.91 -18.28
CA TYR A 44 0.44 -2.50 -17.99
C TYR A 44 -0.25 -1.75 -19.12
N ALA A 45 -1.13 -0.83 -18.74
CA ALA A 45 -1.74 0.15 -19.64
C ALA A 45 -0.76 1.29 -19.98
N ALA A 46 -1.20 2.26 -20.77
CA ALA A 46 -0.52 3.55 -20.91
C ALA A 46 -0.30 4.20 -19.51
N PRO A 47 0.67 5.11 -19.36
CA PRO A 47 0.86 5.79 -18.09
C PRO A 47 -0.42 6.43 -17.57
N LEU A 48 -0.78 6.16 -16.33
CA LEU A 48 -1.96 6.71 -15.66
C LEU A 48 -1.77 8.16 -15.24
N ILE A 49 -0.55 8.51 -14.81
CA ILE A 49 -0.21 9.87 -14.37
C ILE A 49 1.21 10.15 -14.82
N ALA A 50 1.36 11.17 -15.67
CA ALA A 50 2.64 11.63 -16.19
C ALA A 50 3.04 12.99 -15.58
N PRO A 51 4.31 13.40 -15.69
CA PRO A 51 4.75 14.73 -15.29
C PRO A 51 3.95 15.83 -16.00
N GLU A 52 3.47 16.81 -15.24
CA GLU A 52 2.64 17.89 -15.73
C GLU A 52 3.48 19.09 -16.15
N LYS A 53 3.28 19.55 -17.39
CA LYS A 53 3.91 20.76 -17.94
C LYS A 53 3.07 22.01 -17.61
N ARG A 54 3.02 22.39 -16.34
CA ARG A 54 2.36 23.62 -15.90
C ARG A 54 3.35 24.79 -15.87
N GLN A 55 2.84 26.01 -16.01
CA GLN A 55 3.69 27.22 -16.03
C GLN A 55 4.40 27.45 -14.70
N GLN A 56 3.69 27.23 -13.60
CA GLN A 56 4.25 27.30 -12.26
C GLN A 56 4.50 25.89 -11.73
N GLU A 57 5.67 25.68 -11.14
CA GLU A 57 6.07 24.39 -10.54
C GLU A 57 5.93 23.19 -11.51
N PRO A 58 6.56 23.24 -12.72
CA PRO A 58 6.50 22.11 -13.65
C PRO A 58 7.07 20.85 -13.00
N SER A 59 6.39 19.72 -13.12
CA SER A 59 6.90 18.48 -12.55
C SER A 59 7.90 17.81 -13.47
N VAL A 60 8.95 17.24 -12.85
CA VAL A 60 9.97 16.42 -13.52
C VAL A 60 9.58 14.95 -13.50
N ALA A 61 8.96 14.51 -12.41
CA ALA A 61 8.54 13.14 -12.19
C ALA A 61 7.34 13.05 -11.25
N GLN A 62 6.53 12.00 -11.44
CA GLN A 62 5.54 11.51 -10.51
C GLN A 62 6.01 10.17 -9.97
N LYS A 63 6.12 10.04 -8.63
CA LYS A 63 6.80 8.94 -7.96
C LYS A 63 6.03 8.46 -6.74
N ASP A 64 6.43 7.31 -6.22
CA ASP A 64 6.06 6.82 -4.89
C ASP A 64 4.54 6.92 -4.63
N PRO A 65 3.67 6.31 -5.48
CA PRO A 65 2.22 6.43 -5.32
C PRO A 65 1.70 5.68 -4.11
N THR A 66 0.75 6.29 -3.41
CA THR A 66 -0.14 5.64 -2.44
C THR A 66 -1.58 6.02 -2.72
N LEU A 67 -2.53 5.11 -2.47
CA LEU A 67 -3.90 5.33 -2.94
C LEU A 67 -4.95 4.68 -2.03
N VAL A 68 -6.14 5.28 -2.02
CA VAL A 68 -7.35 4.72 -1.42
C VAL A 68 -8.56 4.98 -2.32
N PHE A 69 -9.53 4.07 -2.28
CA PHE A 69 -10.85 4.29 -2.83
C PHE A 69 -11.80 4.65 -1.68
N HIS A 70 -12.39 5.85 -1.75
CA HIS A 70 -13.27 6.37 -0.72
C HIS A 70 -14.38 7.20 -1.36
N GLU A 71 -15.62 7.00 -0.91
CA GLU A 71 -16.81 7.74 -1.39
C GLU A 71 -16.95 7.79 -2.92
N GLY A 72 -16.71 6.63 -3.58
CA GLY A 72 -16.85 6.50 -5.03
C GLY A 72 -15.68 7.06 -5.86
N ARG A 73 -14.62 7.53 -5.23
CA ARG A 73 -13.46 8.16 -5.90
C ARG A 73 -12.15 7.54 -5.45
N TRP A 74 -11.20 7.49 -6.37
CA TRP A 74 -9.80 7.24 -6.07
C TRP A 74 -9.15 8.53 -5.57
N HIS A 75 -8.41 8.42 -4.49
CA HIS A 75 -7.51 9.45 -4.00
C HIS A 75 -6.09 8.92 -4.12
N VAL A 76 -5.27 9.58 -4.93
CA VAL A 76 -3.87 9.22 -5.15
C VAL A 76 -3.00 10.32 -4.58
N PHE A 77 -2.11 9.94 -3.68
CA PHE A 77 -1.05 10.78 -3.15
C PHE A 77 0.27 10.25 -3.72
N MET A 78 1.13 11.13 -4.16
CA MET A 78 2.38 10.74 -4.82
C MET A 78 3.45 11.78 -4.59
N THR A 79 4.70 11.38 -4.68
CA THR A 79 5.79 12.34 -4.73
C THR A 79 5.79 13.05 -6.07
N VAL A 80 5.69 14.38 -6.06
CA VAL A 80 5.99 15.22 -7.21
C VAL A 80 7.42 15.73 -7.10
N LYS A 81 8.24 15.44 -8.12
CA LYS A 81 9.58 16.03 -8.25
C LYS A 81 9.49 17.34 -9.01
N LEU A 82 9.88 18.41 -8.36
CA LEU A 82 9.95 19.76 -8.91
C LEU A 82 11.42 20.20 -9.04
N PRO A 83 11.73 21.23 -9.84
CA PRO A 83 13.06 21.85 -9.80
C PRO A 83 13.44 22.30 -8.38
N GLY A 84 14.48 21.68 -7.80
CA GLY A 84 14.98 22.01 -6.46
C GLY A 84 14.13 21.53 -5.27
N MET A 85 13.03 20.80 -5.50
CA MET A 85 12.13 20.37 -4.43
C MET A 85 11.52 19.00 -4.73
N SER A 86 11.16 18.27 -3.66
CA SER A 86 10.24 17.13 -3.72
C SER A 86 9.13 17.36 -2.71
N ALA A 87 7.89 17.17 -3.14
CA ALA A 87 6.69 17.40 -2.33
C ALA A 87 5.68 16.27 -2.54
N ILE A 88 4.62 16.25 -1.78
CA ILE A 88 3.49 15.34 -1.98
C ILE A 88 2.41 16.07 -2.76
N GLU A 89 1.94 15.45 -3.83
CA GLU A 89 0.84 15.91 -4.66
C GLU A 89 -0.34 14.95 -4.54
N HIS A 90 -1.54 15.51 -4.48
CA HIS A 90 -2.81 14.79 -4.41
C HIS A 90 -3.62 15.03 -5.66
N CYS A 91 -4.25 13.98 -6.17
CA CYS A 91 -5.33 14.07 -7.17
C CYS A 91 -6.45 13.10 -6.84
N THR A 92 -7.65 13.39 -7.35
CA THR A 92 -8.82 12.55 -7.17
C THR A 92 -9.62 12.41 -8.45
N PHE A 93 -10.11 11.20 -8.72
CA PHE A 93 -10.87 10.86 -9.92
C PHE A 93 -11.78 9.66 -9.67
N GLU A 94 -12.78 9.45 -10.53
CA GLU A 94 -13.68 8.30 -10.45
C GLU A 94 -13.19 7.11 -11.27
N LYS A 95 -12.65 7.38 -12.45
CA LYS A 95 -12.19 6.35 -13.39
C LYS A 95 -10.71 6.53 -13.69
N TRP A 96 -9.98 5.44 -13.74
CA TRP A 96 -8.54 5.42 -14.05
C TRP A 96 -8.18 6.11 -15.38
N ALA A 97 -9.08 6.07 -16.35
CA ALA A 97 -8.90 6.77 -17.64
C ALA A 97 -8.81 8.29 -17.50
N ASP A 98 -9.29 8.84 -16.40
CA ASP A 98 -9.31 10.29 -16.13
C ASP A 98 -8.14 10.74 -15.24
N ALA A 99 -7.32 9.80 -14.75
CA ALA A 99 -6.29 10.06 -13.75
C ALA A 99 -5.27 11.13 -14.18
N ASP A 100 -4.80 11.10 -15.43
CA ASP A 100 -3.80 12.07 -15.94
C ASP A 100 -4.36 13.48 -16.09
N LYS A 101 -5.66 13.59 -16.31
CA LYS A 101 -6.37 14.86 -16.50
C LYS A 101 -6.94 15.44 -15.19
N ALA A 102 -6.93 14.63 -14.12
CA ALA A 102 -7.47 15.05 -12.83
C ALA A 102 -6.69 16.26 -12.28
N PRO A 103 -7.37 17.25 -11.70
CA PRO A 103 -6.72 18.38 -11.04
C PRO A 103 -5.77 17.88 -9.94
N ARG A 104 -4.57 18.44 -9.88
CA ARG A 104 -3.51 18.07 -8.94
C ARG A 104 -3.20 19.20 -7.99
N THR A 105 -3.06 18.89 -6.72
CA THR A 105 -2.77 19.87 -5.66
C THR A 105 -1.55 19.42 -4.86
N ILE A 106 -0.53 20.28 -4.79
CA ILE A 106 0.61 20.06 -3.90
C ILE A 106 0.18 20.34 -2.46
N LEU A 107 0.33 19.35 -1.57
CA LEU A 107 0.02 19.52 -0.16
C LEU A 107 1.06 20.42 0.51
N ARG A 108 0.64 21.51 1.14
CA ARG A 108 1.52 22.46 1.84
C ARG A 108 1.62 22.11 3.34
N ILE A 109 1.98 20.87 3.62
CA ILE A 109 2.05 20.28 4.96
C ILE A 109 3.40 20.45 5.67
N SER A 110 4.43 20.91 4.94
CA SER A 110 5.78 21.11 5.48
C SER A 110 6.45 22.33 4.83
N ASP A 111 7.36 22.98 5.54
CA ASP A 111 8.26 24.02 5.00
C ASP A 111 9.57 23.42 4.45
N SER A 112 9.78 22.10 4.63
CA SER A 112 10.90 21.40 4.03
C SER A 112 10.81 21.41 2.51
N LYS A 113 11.95 21.53 1.84
CA LYS A 113 12.05 21.35 0.38
C LYS A 113 12.08 19.87 -0.02
N TYR A 114 11.96 18.94 0.93
CA TYR A 114 12.00 17.52 0.69
C TYR A 114 11.05 16.79 1.64
N TYR A 115 9.87 16.43 1.17
CA TYR A 115 8.93 15.53 1.82
C TYR A 115 8.25 14.68 0.75
N CYS A 116 8.31 13.35 0.90
CA CYS A 116 8.01 12.42 -0.18
C CYS A 116 7.74 11.00 0.34
N ALA A 117 7.52 10.07 -0.60
CA ALA A 117 7.22 8.67 -0.35
C ALA A 117 6.06 8.50 0.65
N PRO A 118 4.86 8.97 0.28
CA PRO A 118 3.70 8.96 1.17
C PRO A 118 3.09 7.57 1.32
N GLN A 119 2.43 7.35 2.47
CA GLN A 119 1.45 6.31 2.70
C GLN A 119 0.18 6.93 3.26
N VAL A 120 -0.97 6.74 2.64
CA VAL A 120 -2.27 7.21 3.12
C VAL A 120 -3.11 6.05 3.66
N PHE A 121 -3.78 6.24 4.81
CA PHE A 121 -4.74 5.29 5.36
C PHE A 121 -5.70 5.94 6.37
N TYR A 122 -6.86 5.32 6.55
CA TYR A 122 -7.80 5.68 7.61
C TYR A 122 -7.46 4.92 8.88
N PHE A 123 -7.17 5.63 9.97
CA PHE A 123 -6.95 5.01 11.28
C PHE A 123 -8.27 5.01 12.05
N ALA A 124 -8.95 3.88 12.03
CA ALA A 124 -10.30 3.74 12.54
C ALA A 124 -10.45 4.12 14.03
N PRO A 125 -9.50 3.78 14.94
CA PRO A 125 -9.62 4.19 16.35
C PRO A 125 -9.66 5.70 16.55
N HIS A 126 -8.97 6.49 15.72
CA HIS A 126 -8.98 7.95 15.80
C HIS A 126 -10.04 8.62 14.91
N ARG A 127 -10.67 7.83 14.02
CA ARG A 127 -11.61 8.33 12.99
C ARG A 127 -10.98 9.44 12.14
N LYS A 128 -9.72 9.23 11.71
CA LYS A 128 -8.92 10.17 10.92
C LYS A 128 -8.13 9.49 9.84
N TRP A 129 -7.92 10.22 8.78
CA TRP A 129 -6.93 9.89 7.75
C TRP A 129 -5.55 10.26 8.25
N TYR A 130 -4.60 9.40 7.99
CA TYR A 130 -3.17 9.59 8.21
C TYR A 130 -2.46 9.59 6.88
N LEU A 131 -1.54 10.52 6.71
CA LEU A 131 -0.56 10.56 5.64
C LEU A 131 0.80 10.48 6.29
N LEU A 132 1.46 9.34 6.18
CA LEU A 132 2.82 9.10 6.63
C LEU A 132 3.78 9.43 5.50
N TYR A 133 4.94 10.00 5.77
CA TYR A 133 5.94 10.33 4.75
C TYR A 133 7.32 10.56 5.36
N GLN A 134 8.35 10.48 4.51
CA GLN A 134 9.70 10.90 4.88
C GLN A 134 9.92 12.37 4.57
N MET A 135 10.72 13.02 5.40
CA MET A 135 11.00 14.44 5.30
C MET A 135 12.47 14.74 5.60
N GLY A 136 13.10 15.57 4.76
CA GLY A 136 14.39 16.17 5.07
C GLY A 136 14.22 17.31 6.06
N VAL A 137 15.05 17.35 7.09
CA VAL A 137 15.10 18.44 8.07
C VAL A 137 16.45 19.12 7.96
N PRO A 138 16.51 20.46 7.83
CA PRO A 138 17.78 21.19 7.78
C PRO A 138 18.69 20.85 8.96
N GLY A 139 19.94 20.47 8.66
CA GLY A 139 20.92 20.09 9.68
C GLY A 139 20.81 18.63 10.19
N ALA A 140 19.73 17.90 9.86
CA ALA A 140 19.63 16.49 10.22
C ALA A 140 20.41 15.61 9.25
N LYS A 141 21.05 14.54 9.77
CA LYS A 141 21.83 13.58 8.97
C LYS A 141 20.96 12.52 8.29
N LYS A 142 19.75 12.27 8.80
CA LYS A 142 18.84 11.21 8.39
C LYS A 142 17.48 11.80 8.00
N MET A 143 16.71 11.04 7.20
CA MET A 143 15.32 11.41 6.93
C MET A 143 14.48 11.30 8.20
N TRP A 144 13.57 12.23 8.35
CA TRP A 144 12.57 12.22 9.42
C TRP A 144 11.31 11.52 8.92
N VAL A 145 10.78 10.60 9.70
CA VAL A 145 9.47 10.05 9.45
C VAL A 145 8.43 10.95 10.12
N ALA A 146 7.56 11.52 9.31
CA ALA A 146 6.53 12.45 9.74
C ALA A 146 5.15 11.95 9.33
N TYR A 147 4.13 12.49 9.96
CA TYR A 147 2.74 12.29 9.57
C TYR A 147 1.96 13.60 9.59
N SER A 148 0.91 13.63 8.81
CA SER A 148 -0.17 14.63 8.83
C SER A 148 -1.52 13.92 8.94
N THR A 149 -2.54 14.58 9.48
CA THR A 149 -3.88 14.01 9.61
C THR A 149 -4.94 14.93 9.04
N THR A 150 -6.06 14.35 8.61
CA THR A 150 -7.27 15.07 8.27
C THR A 150 -8.52 14.29 8.64
N SER A 151 -9.63 14.96 8.79
CA SER A 151 -10.97 14.34 8.87
C SER A 151 -11.70 14.39 7.53
N ASP A 152 -11.19 15.17 6.55
CA ASP A 152 -11.74 15.30 5.21
C ASP A 152 -10.64 15.00 4.17
N LEU A 153 -10.70 13.79 3.60
CA LEU A 153 -9.75 13.35 2.58
C LEU A 153 -9.84 14.14 1.29
N SER A 154 -11.01 14.72 1.01
CA SER A 154 -11.30 15.44 -0.23
C SER A 154 -10.77 16.86 -0.26
N ASP A 155 -10.55 17.48 0.91
CA ASP A 155 -9.95 18.81 1.02
C ASP A 155 -8.43 18.76 1.21
N PRO A 156 -7.63 19.06 0.18
CA PRO A 156 -6.17 19.04 0.28
C PRO A 156 -5.60 20.13 1.24
N LYS A 157 -6.41 21.07 1.71
CA LYS A 157 -6.02 22.11 2.66
C LYS A 157 -6.30 21.73 4.11
N SER A 158 -7.07 20.67 4.35
CA SER A 158 -7.48 20.23 5.68
C SER A 158 -6.39 19.46 6.44
N TRP A 159 -5.32 19.06 5.77
CA TRP A 159 -4.22 18.32 6.36
C TRP A 159 -3.45 19.15 7.39
N THR A 160 -3.20 18.55 8.56
CA THR A 160 -2.34 19.17 9.58
C THR A 160 -0.91 19.34 9.08
N ARG A 161 -0.17 20.24 9.71
CA ARG A 161 1.29 20.35 9.50
C ARG A 161 1.99 19.08 9.94
N ALA A 162 3.17 18.83 9.38
CA ALA A 162 4.04 17.70 9.70
C ALA A 162 4.28 17.55 11.19
N GLN A 163 4.09 16.33 11.71
CA GLN A 163 4.40 15.94 13.08
C GLN A 163 5.31 14.71 13.07
N PRO A 164 6.28 14.60 14.00
CA PRO A 164 7.14 13.44 14.08
C PRO A 164 6.36 12.21 14.57
N ILE A 165 6.68 11.04 14.03
CA ILE A 165 6.14 9.78 14.55
C ILE A 165 7.08 9.11 15.56
N LEU A 166 8.39 9.42 15.50
CA LEU A 166 9.39 8.99 16.48
C LEU A 166 9.77 10.16 17.40
N ASP A 167 9.72 9.94 18.69
CA ASP A 167 9.94 10.98 19.71
C ASP A 167 11.35 11.58 19.64
N GLY A 168 12.37 10.78 19.32
CA GLY A 168 13.75 11.23 19.15
C GLY A 168 14.05 11.91 17.80
N GLY A 169 13.03 12.08 16.93
CA GLY A 169 13.20 12.68 15.60
C GLY A 169 14.11 11.88 14.66
N PRO A 170 14.79 12.54 13.70
CA PRO A 170 15.60 11.85 12.69
C PRO A 170 16.85 11.16 13.24
N ASP A 171 17.35 11.63 14.36
CA ASP A 171 18.57 11.10 15.00
C ASP A 171 18.26 10.11 16.14
N ASP A 172 17.00 9.65 16.27
CA ASP A 172 16.60 8.66 17.26
C ASP A 172 17.42 7.38 17.10
N PRO A 173 18.18 6.94 18.15
CA PRO A 173 19.02 5.75 18.07
C PRO A 173 18.25 4.44 17.88
N ARG A 174 16.95 4.43 18.17
CA ARG A 174 16.08 3.28 17.91
C ARG A 174 15.81 3.08 16.42
N LYS A 175 16.09 4.08 15.61
CA LYS A 175 15.93 4.05 14.17
C LYS A 175 17.29 3.86 13.50
N GLU A 176 17.43 2.81 12.73
CA GLU A 176 18.63 2.52 11.93
C GLU A 176 18.90 3.51 10.78
N GLY A 177 18.06 4.55 10.69
CA GLY A 177 18.01 5.43 9.53
C GLY A 177 17.36 4.72 8.37
N GLY A 178 16.48 5.37 7.62
CA GLY A 178 15.79 4.65 6.58
C GLY A 178 14.92 5.52 5.71
N LEU A 179 14.26 4.82 4.79
CA LEU A 179 13.40 5.35 3.76
C LEU A 179 12.11 4.54 3.70
N ASP A 180 11.11 5.13 3.03
CA ASP A 180 9.89 4.45 2.59
C ASP A 180 9.20 3.75 3.75
N TYR A 181 8.84 4.57 4.71
CA TYR A 181 8.18 4.14 5.93
C TYR A 181 6.77 3.65 5.65
N TRP A 182 6.42 2.50 6.24
CA TRP A 182 5.13 1.87 6.04
C TRP A 182 4.50 1.41 7.35
N ILE A 183 3.26 1.85 7.62
CA ILE A 183 2.46 1.39 8.75
C ILE A 183 1.51 0.29 8.29
N VAL A 184 1.42 -0.76 9.09
CA VAL A 184 0.38 -1.79 9.02
C VAL A 184 0.02 -2.23 10.44
N CYS A 185 -1.26 -2.47 10.72
CA CYS A 185 -1.71 -2.84 12.05
C CYS A 185 -2.34 -4.24 12.07
N ASP A 186 -2.10 -4.95 13.16
CA ASP A 186 -2.95 -6.05 13.58
C ASP A 186 -3.97 -5.58 14.64
N GLU A 187 -4.62 -6.50 15.33
CA GLU A 187 -5.64 -6.21 16.33
C GLU A 187 -5.07 -5.59 17.62
N LYS A 188 -3.75 -5.63 17.82
CA LYS A 188 -3.09 -5.21 19.08
C LYS A 188 -2.03 -4.16 18.90
N ARG A 189 -1.39 -4.11 17.73
CA ARG A 189 -0.19 -3.31 17.49
C ARG A 189 -0.23 -2.58 16.15
N ALA A 190 0.42 -1.42 16.12
CA ALA A 190 0.83 -0.75 14.90
C ALA A 190 2.32 -1.03 14.66
N TYR A 191 2.67 -1.51 13.47
CA TYR A 191 4.03 -1.79 13.04
C TYR A 191 4.47 -0.75 12.03
N LEU A 192 5.68 -0.22 12.21
CA LEU A 192 6.34 0.68 11.29
C LEU A 192 7.50 -0.07 10.64
N PHE A 193 7.40 -0.33 9.34
CA PHE A 193 8.47 -0.91 8.54
C PHE A 193 9.28 0.17 7.84
N LEU A 194 10.57 -0.09 7.64
CA LEU A 194 11.47 0.80 6.90
C LEU A 194 12.66 0.02 6.32
N THR A 195 13.20 0.50 5.21
CA THR A 195 14.45 0.02 4.61
C THR A 195 15.54 1.06 4.76
N ASN A 196 16.80 0.66 4.67
CA ASN A 196 17.94 1.57 4.80
C ASN A 196 19.02 1.38 3.71
N LEU A 197 18.63 0.90 2.53
CA LEU A 197 19.45 0.72 1.33
C LEU A 197 20.63 -0.26 1.47
N ASN A 198 20.69 -1.01 2.55
CA ASN A 198 21.79 -1.94 2.86
C ASN A 198 21.36 -3.40 2.97
N GLY A 199 20.21 -3.75 2.40
CA GLY A 199 19.69 -5.11 2.43
C GLY A 199 18.91 -5.48 3.69
N LYS A 200 18.56 -4.51 4.52
CA LYS A 200 17.83 -4.73 5.76
C LYS A 200 16.44 -4.09 5.71
N LEU A 201 15.43 -4.85 6.13
CA LEU A 201 14.10 -4.38 6.45
C LEU A 201 13.95 -4.41 7.97
N TRP A 202 13.72 -3.26 8.54
CA TRP A 202 13.52 -3.06 9.97
C TRP A 202 12.04 -2.92 10.28
N ARG A 203 11.62 -3.33 11.48
CA ARG A 203 10.30 -3.05 12.02
C ARG A 203 10.41 -2.47 13.43
N LEU A 204 9.58 -1.46 13.68
CA LEU A 204 9.28 -0.96 15.01
C LEU A 204 7.82 -1.26 15.29
N TRP A 205 7.43 -1.27 16.56
CA TRP A 205 6.03 -1.42 16.90
C TRP A 205 5.65 -0.63 18.16
N THR A 206 4.36 -0.32 18.24
CA THR A 206 3.71 0.25 19.42
C THR A 206 2.37 -0.45 19.65
N LYS A 207 1.78 -0.31 20.83
CA LYS A 207 0.40 -0.76 21.02
C LYS A 207 -0.55 0.07 20.14
N LEU A 208 -1.64 -0.56 19.69
CA LEU A 208 -2.60 0.12 18.83
C LEU A 208 -3.21 1.37 19.51
N GLU A 209 -3.44 1.31 20.82
CA GLU A 209 -3.99 2.41 21.63
C GLU A 209 -3.01 3.60 21.80
N ASP A 210 -1.70 3.35 21.69
CA ASP A 210 -0.66 4.37 21.84
C ASP A 210 -0.33 5.08 20.52
N PHE A 211 -0.74 4.50 19.38
CA PHE A 211 -0.47 5.07 18.05
C PHE A 211 -0.97 6.52 17.95
N PRO A 212 -0.22 7.47 17.36
CA PRO A 212 1.01 7.32 16.57
C PRO A 212 2.31 7.43 17.38
N LYS A 213 2.27 7.29 18.69
CA LYS A 213 3.42 7.39 19.60
C LYS A 213 3.88 5.99 20.05
N GLY A 214 4.93 5.97 20.90
CA GLY A 214 5.31 4.76 21.61
C GLY A 214 6.09 3.72 20.82
N PHE A 215 6.58 4.02 19.62
CA PHE A 215 7.43 3.11 18.84
C PHE A 215 8.77 2.90 19.55
N GLY A 216 8.86 1.90 20.44
CA GLY A 216 9.96 1.72 21.38
C GLY A 216 11.00 0.67 20.99
N HIS A 217 10.63 -0.30 20.16
CA HIS A 217 11.47 -1.43 19.78
C HIS A 217 11.79 -1.37 18.29
N CYS A 218 13.07 -1.57 17.96
CA CYS A 218 13.53 -1.67 16.57
C CYS A 218 14.19 -3.04 16.37
N GLU A 219 13.64 -3.85 15.49
CA GLU A 219 14.06 -5.21 15.23
C GLU A 219 14.34 -5.41 13.74
N LEU A 220 15.34 -6.24 13.43
CA LEU A 220 15.59 -6.69 12.06
C LEU A 220 14.50 -7.69 11.65
N ALA A 221 13.63 -7.30 10.72
CA ALA A 221 12.55 -8.16 10.22
C ALA A 221 13.01 -9.08 9.09
N LEU A 222 13.86 -8.58 8.19
CA LEU A 222 14.39 -9.35 7.06
C LEU A 222 15.76 -8.82 6.67
N GLN A 223 16.68 -9.72 6.35
CA GLN A 223 17.95 -9.41 5.69
C GLN A 223 18.05 -10.20 4.39
N ALA A 224 18.11 -9.49 3.27
CA ALA A 224 18.19 -10.08 1.94
C ALA A 224 18.81 -9.08 0.96
N LYS A 225 18.98 -9.49 -0.30
CA LYS A 225 19.36 -8.55 -1.37
C LYS A 225 18.13 -7.71 -1.75
N ILE A 226 17.82 -6.73 -0.93
CA ILE A 226 16.72 -5.77 -1.08
C ILE A 226 17.25 -4.34 -1.02
N PHE A 227 16.46 -3.37 -1.48
CA PHE A 227 16.89 -1.99 -1.60
C PHE A 227 15.98 -1.03 -0.82
N GLU A 228 14.81 -0.69 -1.35
CA GLU A 228 13.88 0.30 -0.76
C GLU A 228 12.41 -0.05 -1.03
N ALA A 229 11.48 0.84 -0.72
CA ALA A 229 10.06 0.74 -1.05
C ALA A 229 9.40 -0.58 -0.57
N SER A 230 9.56 -0.88 0.72
CA SER A 230 8.93 -2.04 1.34
C SER A 230 7.50 -1.73 1.75
N HIS A 231 6.54 -2.53 1.27
CA HIS A 231 5.13 -2.39 1.61
C HIS A 231 4.57 -3.73 2.10
N THR A 232 3.92 -3.70 3.26
CA THR A 232 3.42 -4.91 3.94
C THR A 232 1.90 -4.88 3.99
N TYR A 233 1.27 -6.00 3.63
CA TYR A 233 -0.17 -6.15 3.47
C TYR A 233 -0.69 -7.38 4.22
N ARG A 234 -1.92 -7.28 4.74
CA ARG A 234 -2.70 -8.43 5.19
C ARG A 234 -3.36 -9.09 3.98
N LEU A 235 -3.24 -10.40 3.87
CA LEU A 235 -3.89 -11.17 2.81
C LEU A 235 -5.28 -11.60 3.25
N LYS A 236 -6.32 -11.11 2.58
CA LYS A 236 -7.72 -11.45 2.86
C LYS A 236 -7.94 -12.96 2.81
N GLY A 237 -8.56 -13.50 3.86
CA GLY A 237 -8.94 -14.92 3.92
C GLY A 237 -7.80 -15.91 4.09
N LEU A 238 -6.53 -15.48 4.14
CA LEU A 238 -5.38 -16.38 4.24
C LEU A 238 -4.73 -16.43 5.64
N GLY A 239 -5.04 -15.49 6.53
CA GLY A 239 -4.38 -15.39 7.83
C GLY A 239 -2.87 -15.15 7.74
N LYS A 240 -2.40 -14.55 6.65
CA LYS A 240 -1.00 -14.30 6.34
C LYS A 240 -0.76 -12.85 5.93
N TYR A 241 0.51 -12.46 5.95
CA TYR A 241 0.98 -11.16 5.49
C TYR A 241 1.94 -11.32 4.32
N LEU A 242 1.88 -10.36 3.41
CA LEU A 242 2.76 -10.24 2.24
C LEU A 242 3.58 -8.97 2.36
N THR A 243 4.90 -9.07 2.33
CA THR A 243 5.77 -7.92 2.12
C THR A 243 6.32 -7.97 0.71
N ILE A 244 6.15 -6.87 -0.01
CA ILE A 244 6.85 -6.63 -1.27
C ILE A 244 7.92 -5.59 -1.04
N VAL A 245 9.06 -5.72 -1.71
CA VAL A 245 10.19 -4.81 -1.55
C VAL A 245 11.01 -4.73 -2.83
N GLU A 246 11.51 -3.53 -3.14
CA GLU A 246 12.26 -3.26 -4.35
C GLU A 246 13.71 -3.73 -4.27
N GLU A 247 14.25 -4.23 -5.38
CA GLU A 247 15.67 -4.48 -5.61
C GLU A 247 16.28 -3.37 -6.47
N ASN A 248 17.53 -3.03 -6.21
CA ASN A 248 18.29 -1.98 -6.92
C ASN A 248 18.66 -2.39 -8.36
N GLY A 249 19.28 -1.47 -9.09
CA GLY A 249 19.74 -1.64 -10.47
C GLY A 249 18.60 -1.45 -11.47
N ARG A 250 18.30 -2.47 -12.26
CA ARG A 250 17.11 -2.52 -13.10
C ARG A 250 15.92 -2.88 -12.23
N ARG A 251 15.30 -1.89 -11.63
CA ARG A 251 14.28 -1.93 -10.60
C ARG A 251 13.21 -3.01 -10.83
N TYR A 252 12.99 -3.86 -9.81
CA TYR A 252 11.95 -4.89 -9.78
C TYR A 252 11.57 -5.20 -8.32
N TYR A 253 10.40 -5.79 -8.13
CA TYR A 253 9.89 -6.15 -6.82
C TYR A 253 10.09 -7.63 -6.49
N LYS A 254 10.42 -7.88 -5.25
CA LYS A 254 10.44 -9.18 -4.57
C LYS A 254 9.25 -9.31 -3.65
N ALA A 255 8.91 -10.54 -3.26
CA ALA A 255 7.82 -10.85 -2.34
C ALA A 255 8.23 -11.85 -1.28
N TYR A 256 7.78 -11.61 -0.05
CA TYR A 256 8.00 -12.46 1.12
C TYR A 256 6.68 -12.64 1.87
N LEU A 257 6.49 -13.82 2.50
CA LEU A 257 5.32 -14.15 3.31
C LEU A 257 5.70 -14.31 4.77
N ALA A 258 4.76 -13.95 5.66
CA ALA A 258 4.81 -14.26 7.08
C ALA A 258 3.41 -14.65 7.60
N ASP A 259 3.38 -15.43 8.67
CA ASP A 259 2.12 -15.75 9.36
C ASP A 259 1.69 -14.63 10.31
N ARG A 260 2.62 -13.80 10.75
CA ARG A 260 2.40 -12.68 11.68
C ARG A 260 3.32 -11.53 11.34
N LEU A 261 2.91 -10.29 11.66
CA LEU A 261 3.72 -9.09 11.44
C LEU A 261 5.03 -9.08 12.24
N ASP A 262 5.06 -9.73 13.41
CA ASP A 262 6.25 -9.92 14.24
C ASP A 262 6.95 -11.26 13.98
N GLY A 263 6.51 -12.03 12.96
CA GLY A 263 7.08 -13.33 12.58
C GLY A 263 8.27 -13.22 11.64
N GLU A 264 8.73 -14.40 11.20
CA GLU A 264 9.76 -14.57 10.18
C GLU A 264 9.17 -14.41 8.79
N TRP A 265 9.92 -13.76 7.88
CA TRP A 265 9.57 -13.56 6.49
C TRP A 265 10.23 -14.60 5.61
N THR A 266 9.45 -15.41 4.90
CA THR A 266 9.93 -16.45 3.98
C THR A 266 9.82 -16.00 2.54
N PRO A 267 10.83 -16.31 1.67
CA PRO A 267 10.80 -15.94 0.27
C PRO A 267 9.60 -16.57 -0.47
N LEU A 268 8.94 -15.78 -1.32
CA LEU A 268 7.88 -16.24 -2.23
C LEU A 268 8.25 -16.00 -3.70
N ALA A 269 8.80 -14.83 -4.02
CA ALA A 269 9.30 -14.43 -5.33
C ALA A 269 10.44 -13.44 -5.10
N ASP A 270 11.67 -13.93 -4.95
CA ASP A 270 12.81 -13.14 -4.47
C ASP A 270 14.01 -13.10 -5.42
N THR A 271 13.86 -13.56 -6.67
CA THR A 271 14.91 -13.52 -7.68
C THR A 271 14.52 -12.68 -8.89
N ALA A 272 15.53 -12.23 -9.65
CA ALA A 272 15.30 -11.49 -10.90
C ALA A 272 14.61 -12.33 -11.98
N GLU A 273 14.83 -13.66 -11.96
CA GLU A 273 14.24 -14.61 -12.90
C GLU A 273 12.77 -14.91 -12.58
N ARG A 274 12.40 -14.82 -11.31
CA ARG A 274 11.03 -15.02 -10.81
C ARG A 274 10.66 -13.90 -9.83
N PRO A 275 10.53 -12.65 -10.34
CA PRO A 275 10.20 -11.51 -9.50
C PRO A 275 8.70 -11.49 -9.16
N PHE A 276 8.34 -10.75 -8.11
CA PHE A 276 6.94 -10.37 -7.93
C PHE A 276 6.44 -9.56 -9.13
N ALA A 277 7.15 -8.49 -9.48
CA ALA A 277 6.90 -7.68 -10.68
C ALA A 277 8.20 -7.04 -11.17
N GLY A 278 8.51 -7.18 -12.45
CA GLY A 278 9.73 -6.63 -13.06
C GLY A 278 9.84 -6.95 -14.54
N TRP A 279 10.92 -6.56 -15.18
CA TRP A 279 11.12 -6.70 -16.64
C TRP A 279 10.99 -8.12 -17.19
N LYS A 280 11.06 -9.14 -16.34
CA LYS A 280 10.91 -10.54 -16.73
C LYS A 280 9.46 -10.98 -16.85
N ASN A 281 8.57 -10.33 -16.12
CA ASN A 281 7.16 -10.74 -16.05
C ASN A 281 6.19 -9.55 -16.20
N ILE A 282 6.59 -8.48 -16.90
CA ILE A 282 5.69 -7.42 -17.34
C ILE A 282 5.64 -7.32 -18.85
N ARG A 283 4.50 -6.95 -19.41
CA ARG A 283 4.33 -6.59 -20.83
C ARG A 283 3.32 -5.47 -21.00
N PRO A 284 3.35 -4.71 -22.11
CA PRO A 284 2.26 -3.79 -22.44
C PRO A 284 0.99 -4.59 -22.74
N ALA A 285 -0.18 -4.04 -22.39
CA ALA A 285 -1.45 -4.54 -22.85
C ALA A 285 -1.56 -4.39 -24.39
N GLU A 286 -2.47 -5.12 -25.00
CA GLU A 286 -2.70 -5.06 -26.44
C GLU A 286 -2.97 -3.62 -26.91
N GLY A 287 -2.30 -3.20 -27.98
CA GLY A 287 -2.41 -1.84 -28.53
C GLY A 287 -1.69 -0.75 -27.73
N VAL A 288 -1.06 -1.08 -26.61
CA VAL A 288 -0.30 -0.11 -25.79
C VAL A 288 1.16 -0.05 -26.22
N ALA A 289 1.64 1.14 -26.58
CA ALA A 289 3.05 1.34 -26.87
C ALA A 289 3.88 1.13 -25.58
N PRO A 290 4.97 0.33 -25.62
CA PRO A 290 5.83 0.13 -24.48
C PRO A 290 6.41 1.46 -23.96
N TRP A 291 6.38 1.68 -22.63
CA TRP A 291 6.87 2.92 -22.03
C TRP A 291 7.77 2.70 -20.80
N THR A 292 7.89 1.47 -20.34
CA THR A 292 8.71 1.13 -19.17
C THR A 292 9.29 -0.28 -19.28
N ASP A 293 10.45 -0.47 -18.70
CA ASP A 293 11.04 -1.77 -18.38
C ASP A 293 11.52 -1.82 -16.92
N ASN A 294 11.10 -0.84 -16.12
CA ASN A 294 11.34 -0.76 -14.68
C ASN A 294 10.02 -0.87 -13.94
N VAL A 295 10.03 -1.56 -12.81
CA VAL A 295 8.96 -1.56 -11.82
C VAL A 295 9.56 -1.10 -10.51
N SER A 296 9.29 0.15 -10.15
CA SER A 296 9.88 0.81 -8.99
C SER A 296 8.77 1.38 -8.11
N HIS A 297 9.07 1.70 -6.92
CA HIS A 297 8.22 2.18 -5.83
C HIS A 297 6.72 2.18 -6.15
N GLY A 298 5.98 1.21 -5.62
CA GLY A 298 4.57 1.04 -5.94
C GLY A 298 3.78 0.42 -4.79
N GLU A 299 2.46 0.53 -4.86
CA GLU A 299 1.52 0.02 -3.87
C GLU A 299 0.51 -0.94 -4.49
N LEU A 300 0.21 -2.06 -3.80
CA LEU A 300 -0.94 -2.90 -4.13
C LEU A 300 -2.25 -2.16 -3.84
N VAL A 301 -3.19 -2.25 -4.77
CA VAL A 301 -4.54 -1.71 -4.56
C VAL A 301 -5.21 -2.48 -3.42
N ARG A 302 -5.51 -1.78 -2.35
CA ARG A 302 -6.14 -2.35 -1.15
C ARG A 302 -7.64 -2.55 -1.33
N GLU A 303 -8.20 -3.49 -0.60
CA GLU A 303 -9.65 -3.74 -0.57
C GLU A 303 -10.39 -2.79 0.35
N GLY A 304 -9.73 -2.09 1.21
CA GLY A 304 -10.26 -1.06 2.09
C GLY A 304 -9.30 0.11 2.16
N CYS A 305 -9.57 0.99 3.09
CA CYS A 305 -8.73 2.18 3.29
C CYS A 305 -8.11 2.24 4.69
N ASP A 306 -8.37 1.23 5.55
CA ASP A 306 -7.97 1.26 6.95
C ASP A 306 -6.52 0.84 7.19
N GLN A 307 -6.11 0.92 8.44
CA GLN A 307 -4.75 0.62 8.93
C GLN A 307 -4.34 -0.86 8.81
N THR A 308 -5.24 -1.77 8.45
CA THR A 308 -4.90 -3.19 8.29
C THR A 308 -4.20 -3.51 6.98
N MET A 309 -4.21 -2.58 6.01
CA MET A 309 -3.59 -2.73 4.70
C MET A 309 -4.02 -4.01 3.98
N THR A 310 -5.31 -4.34 4.04
CA THR A 310 -5.82 -5.59 3.47
C THR A 310 -5.85 -5.54 1.94
N VAL A 311 -5.34 -6.61 1.31
CA VAL A 311 -5.43 -6.84 -0.14
C VAL A 311 -6.15 -8.14 -0.43
N ASP A 312 -6.86 -8.20 -1.55
CA ASP A 312 -7.48 -9.42 -2.05
C ASP A 312 -6.50 -10.18 -2.94
N PRO A 313 -6.01 -11.36 -2.52
CA PRO A 313 -5.08 -12.15 -3.32
C PRO A 313 -5.68 -12.67 -4.63
N GLY A 314 -7.01 -12.69 -4.76
CA GLY A 314 -7.71 -13.05 -5.99
C GLY A 314 -7.85 -11.90 -7.00
N ASN A 315 -7.53 -10.64 -6.57
CA ASN A 315 -7.68 -9.45 -7.41
C ASN A 315 -6.51 -8.48 -7.21
N LEU A 316 -5.30 -8.97 -7.34
CA LEU A 316 -4.10 -8.15 -7.21
C LEU A 316 -4.03 -7.12 -8.34
N ARG A 317 -3.82 -5.86 -8.00
CA ARG A 317 -3.44 -4.77 -8.90
C ARG A 317 -2.33 -3.98 -8.24
N PHE A 318 -1.33 -3.59 -9.02
CA PHE A 318 -0.14 -2.93 -8.48
C PHE A 318 0.10 -1.60 -9.19
N VAL A 319 -0.09 -0.50 -8.46
CA VAL A 319 0.23 0.85 -8.95
C VAL A 319 1.71 1.11 -8.68
N PHE A 320 2.47 1.53 -9.68
CA PHE A 320 3.93 1.63 -9.62
C PHE A 320 4.45 2.85 -10.36
N GLN A 321 5.66 3.26 -10.06
CA GLN A 321 6.39 4.19 -10.92
C GLN A 321 7.26 3.42 -11.92
N GLY A 322 7.25 3.88 -13.16
CA GLY A 322 8.00 3.26 -14.25
C GLY A 322 8.67 4.28 -15.17
N MET A 323 9.72 3.83 -15.84
CA MET A 323 10.42 4.51 -16.95
C MET A 323 11.31 3.51 -17.68
N TRP A 324 11.89 3.89 -18.80
CA TRP A 324 12.90 3.09 -19.43
C TRP A 324 14.23 3.14 -18.67
N ASP A 325 14.87 1.99 -18.45
CA ASP A 325 16.19 1.93 -17.81
C ASP A 325 17.26 2.70 -18.60
N LYS A 326 17.22 2.61 -19.92
CA LYS A 326 18.10 3.36 -20.82
C LYS A 326 18.04 4.87 -20.65
N ASP A 327 16.90 5.41 -20.20
CA ASP A 327 16.69 6.85 -20.02
C ASP A 327 17.38 7.41 -18.77
N LYS A 328 17.94 6.54 -17.92
CA LYS A 328 18.77 6.91 -16.76
C LYS A 328 20.19 7.32 -17.17
N ALA A 329 20.68 6.81 -18.31
CA ALA A 329 22.05 7.02 -18.75
C ALA A 329 22.43 8.51 -18.83
N GLY A 330 23.56 8.89 -18.23
CA GLY A 330 24.06 10.26 -18.21
C GLY A 330 23.24 11.25 -17.36
N LYS A 331 22.25 10.80 -16.60
CA LYS A 331 21.41 11.65 -15.77
C LYS A 331 21.61 11.34 -14.30
N GLY A 332 21.65 12.37 -13.45
CA GLY A 332 21.49 12.20 -12.00
C GLY A 332 20.05 11.84 -11.65
N TYR A 333 19.86 11.11 -10.55
CA TYR A 333 18.57 10.60 -10.07
C TYR A 333 17.43 11.66 -10.05
N GLY A 334 17.74 12.90 -9.66
CA GLY A 334 16.75 14.01 -9.64
C GLY A 334 16.22 14.44 -11.01
N LYS A 335 16.78 13.91 -12.11
CA LYS A 335 16.37 14.18 -13.51
C LYS A 335 15.63 13.00 -14.15
N PHE A 336 15.37 11.93 -13.41
CA PHE A 336 14.61 10.78 -13.89
C PHE A 336 13.15 11.15 -14.01
N SER A 337 12.56 10.93 -15.19
CA SER A 337 11.17 11.29 -15.49
C SER A 337 10.25 10.08 -15.28
N TRP A 338 10.04 9.74 -14.01
CA TRP A 338 9.12 8.68 -13.62
C TRP A 338 7.66 9.03 -13.92
N ARG A 339 6.87 8.01 -14.25
CA ARG A 339 5.43 8.08 -14.49
C ARG A 339 4.75 7.00 -13.67
N ILE A 340 3.50 7.26 -13.27
CA ILE A 340 2.71 6.26 -12.56
C ILE A 340 1.95 5.40 -13.58
N GLY A 341 1.99 4.10 -13.37
CA GLY A 341 1.24 3.09 -14.11
C GLY A 341 0.58 2.09 -13.18
N MET A 342 -0.15 1.15 -13.77
CA MET A 342 -0.78 0.05 -13.05
C MET A 342 -0.51 -1.27 -13.77
N LEU A 343 -0.14 -2.27 -12.99
CA LEU A 343 -0.04 -3.66 -13.41
C LEU A 343 -1.31 -4.40 -13.02
N THR A 344 -1.84 -5.18 -13.94
CA THR A 344 -2.95 -6.13 -13.73
C THR A 344 -2.48 -7.53 -14.10
N PRO A 345 -2.90 -8.58 -13.36
CA PRO A 345 -2.56 -9.94 -13.72
C PRO A 345 -3.09 -10.32 -15.09
N VAL A 346 -2.27 -10.97 -15.89
CA VAL A 346 -2.77 -11.71 -17.06
C VAL A 346 -3.43 -12.98 -16.55
N GLN A 347 -4.73 -13.12 -16.79
CA GLN A 347 -5.42 -14.35 -16.43
C GLN A 347 -4.85 -15.50 -17.28
N SER A 348 -4.21 -16.46 -16.61
CA SER A 348 -3.90 -17.72 -17.28
C SER A 348 -5.22 -18.38 -17.66
N SER A 349 -5.38 -18.72 -18.95
CA SER A 349 -6.50 -19.58 -19.38
C SER A 349 -6.57 -20.77 -18.42
N PRO A 350 -7.77 -21.20 -17.98
CA PRO A 350 -7.89 -22.38 -17.14
C PRO A 350 -7.19 -23.54 -17.87
N GLN A 351 -6.18 -24.11 -17.22
CA GLN A 351 -5.62 -25.37 -17.74
C GLN A 351 -6.77 -26.38 -17.78
N PRO A 352 -6.98 -27.07 -18.90
CA PRO A 352 -7.92 -28.17 -18.93
C PRO A 352 -7.54 -29.14 -17.81
N ALA A 353 -8.54 -29.56 -17.04
CA ALA A 353 -8.32 -30.56 -16.00
C ALA A 353 -7.56 -31.72 -16.63
N ALA A 354 -6.47 -32.12 -16.03
CA ALA A 354 -5.74 -33.31 -16.46
C ALA A 354 -6.69 -34.51 -16.43
N PRO A 355 -6.65 -35.37 -17.45
CA PRO A 355 -7.55 -36.50 -17.59
C PRO A 355 -7.45 -37.51 -16.44
#